data_3ff011a829d0bcefa5bed73da6b0dee7
#
_entry.id   3ff011a829d0bcefa5bed73da6b0dee7
#
_cell.length_a   1.000
_cell.length_b   1.000
_cell.length_c   1.000
_cell.angle_alpha   90.00
_cell.angle_beta   90.00
_cell.angle_gamma   90.00
#
_symmetry.space_group_name_H-M   'P 1'
#
loop_
_entity.id
_entity.type
_entity.pdbx_description
1 polymer ?
#
loop_
_entity_poly.entity_id
_entity_poly.type
_entity_poly.pdbx_seq_one_letter_code
_entity_poly.pdbx_strand_id
1 'polypeptide(L)'
;METRDRKARNFIQTNFQALLWHGLPVAALVIWGAFCITNNLWYDEAYSASMVSLPWKRLIYITATDDHSPFYYVLLKLFYHLCGGGTHFWALKLMSVLFMLGYMLLGKYYVAKLFDRKISVYFMTFSLLMPIFSVQAGNVRMYAVALFFLTLTGLSAYDIFREATGKKWIVFCLASICTVYCHTFALIQTFLFYGLFLFTILICRKKELIRGFLISGFTVAIVFSPWLAVTCRQFILRMRYDDGSTAELATLNSVMDYCKEWFSAVETPIGIVVLLGIALCLVLSYGAVDWVRQHGNAAPAIGAATFALTGIVGGVISATINNCFMGRYAFPGMGFVMLWYAVGFAQLVENAGEKSRKWWIAGTLGTAGLCFVLQYTSEIHLEYDQGLETYENFIETEVTENDAIIGPYTHTIFLNVYHPKLHYYLVGYKLYSLPFANTEALMEYSQLNSYENVWYICFKGGEPDPMEDGYNYEVELEFHYMYYDFVIYRLEPKTIEDARAQRSKPT
;
A
#
# COMPACT_ATOMS: atom_id res chain seq x y z
N MET A 1 -0.62 -42.01 -35.83
CA MET A 1 -0.68 -40.51 -35.93
C MET A 1 -1.09 -39.90 -34.59
N GLU A 2 -2.14 -40.34 -33.98
CA GLU A 2 -2.68 -39.84 -32.69
C GLU A 2 -1.72 -39.82 -31.49
N THR A 3 -0.86 -40.84 -31.36
CA THR A 3 0.11 -40.95 -30.27
C THR A 3 1.29 -39.98 -30.41
N ARG A 4 1.66 -39.61 -31.61
CA ARG A 4 2.75 -38.63 -31.89
C ARG A 4 2.30 -37.20 -31.62
N ASP A 5 1.07 -36.86 -32.02
CA ASP A 5 0.46 -35.57 -31.75
C ASP A 5 0.21 -35.37 -30.24
N ARG A 6 -0.18 -36.42 -29.54
CA ARG A 6 -0.36 -36.37 -28.08
C ARG A 6 0.97 -36.16 -27.34
N LYS A 7 2.04 -36.79 -27.77
CA LYS A 7 3.40 -36.59 -27.21
C LYS A 7 3.90 -35.17 -27.48
N ALA A 8 3.72 -34.64 -28.70
CA ALA A 8 4.10 -33.27 -29.03
C ALA A 8 3.32 -32.24 -28.24
N ARG A 9 2.00 -32.39 -28.08
CA ARG A 9 1.16 -31.50 -27.25
C ARG A 9 1.59 -31.55 -25.78
N ASN A 10 1.85 -32.72 -25.22
CA ASN A 10 2.32 -32.87 -23.85
C ASN A 10 3.71 -32.20 -23.64
N PHE A 11 4.62 -32.37 -24.59
CA PHE A 11 5.94 -31.73 -24.57
C PHE A 11 5.84 -30.21 -24.59
N ILE A 12 5.02 -29.63 -25.48
CA ILE A 12 4.77 -28.19 -25.57
C ILE A 12 4.12 -27.68 -24.28
N GLN A 13 3.12 -28.36 -23.76
CA GLN A 13 2.44 -27.97 -22.53
C GLN A 13 3.36 -28.00 -21.31
N THR A 14 4.20 -29.03 -21.19
CA THR A 14 5.16 -29.15 -20.08
C THR A 14 6.23 -28.08 -20.14
N ASN A 15 6.76 -27.78 -21.34
CA ASN A 15 7.75 -26.73 -21.53
C ASN A 15 7.16 -25.33 -21.30
N PHE A 16 5.93 -25.09 -21.74
CA PHE A 16 5.23 -23.83 -21.50
C PHE A 16 4.96 -23.59 -20.02
N GLN A 17 4.51 -24.60 -19.28
CA GLN A 17 4.36 -24.49 -17.83
C GLN A 17 5.70 -24.27 -17.12
N ALA A 18 6.77 -24.88 -17.60
CA ALA A 18 8.12 -24.65 -17.06
C ALA A 18 8.57 -23.21 -17.31
N LEU A 19 8.33 -22.70 -18.52
CA LEU A 19 8.63 -21.33 -18.89
C LEU A 19 7.87 -20.33 -18.00
N LEU A 20 6.56 -20.51 -17.81
CA LEU A 20 5.75 -19.66 -16.93
C LEU A 20 6.25 -19.74 -15.48
N TRP A 21 6.54 -20.94 -14.98
CA TRP A 21 6.97 -21.12 -13.59
C TRP A 21 8.30 -20.43 -13.26
N HIS A 22 9.22 -20.36 -14.21
CA HIS A 22 10.48 -19.65 -14.06
C HIS A 22 10.37 -18.19 -14.49
N GLY A 23 9.58 -17.90 -15.52
CA GLY A 23 9.46 -16.58 -16.12
C GLY A 23 8.62 -15.58 -15.31
N LEU A 24 7.55 -16.05 -14.62
CA LEU A 24 6.65 -15.13 -13.89
C LEU A 24 7.36 -14.31 -12.79
N PRO A 25 8.21 -14.86 -11.92
CA PRO A 25 8.96 -14.04 -10.96
C PRO A 25 9.92 -13.06 -11.63
N VAL A 26 10.51 -13.44 -12.77
CA VAL A 26 11.39 -12.55 -13.54
C VAL A 26 10.57 -11.43 -14.20
N ALA A 27 9.43 -11.76 -14.80
CA ALA A 27 8.52 -10.77 -15.36
C ALA A 27 8.02 -9.79 -14.28
N ALA A 28 7.67 -10.28 -13.10
CA ALA A 28 7.29 -9.46 -11.96
C ALA A 28 8.42 -8.50 -11.54
N LEU A 29 9.64 -9.00 -11.44
CA LEU A 29 10.81 -8.16 -11.11
C LEU A 29 11.03 -7.05 -12.14
N VAL A 30 10.90 -7.35 -13.44
CA VAL A 30 11.07 -6.36 -14.52
C VAL A 30 9.93 -5.33 -14.49
N ILE A 31 8.68 -5.80 -14.43
CA ILE A 31 7.48 -4.94 -14.47
C ILE A 31 7.42 -4.04 -13.24
N TRP A 32 7.60 -4.58 -12.05
CA TRP A 32 7.56 -3.81 -10.81
C TRP A 32 8.85 -3.03 -10.57
N GLY A 33 9.99 -3.51 -11.06
CA GLY A 33 11.27 -2.80 -11.00
C GLY A 33 11.27 -1.50 -11.80
N ALA A 34 10.38 -1.34 -12.78
CA ALA A 34 10.22 -0.09 -13.52
C ALA A 34 9.88 1.09 -12.61
N PHE A 35 9.14 0.86 -11.51
CA PHE A 35 8.82 1.89 -10.52
C PHE A 35 10.03 2.36 -9.69
N CYS A 36 11.14 1.61 -9.70
CA CYS A 36 12.36 2.00 -8.99
C CYS A 36 13.28 2.92 -9.79
N ILE A 37 12.94 3.28 -11.05
CA ILE A 37 13.83 4.06 -11.92
C ILE A 37 13.77 5.54 -11.59
N THR A 38 12.64 6.02 -11.05
CA THR A 38 12.41 7.43 -10.73
C THR A 38 12.59 7.73 -9.26
N ASN A 39 12.77 9.01 -8.95
CA ASN A 39 12.81 9.54 -7.60
C ASN A 39 11.45 10.12 -7.15
N ASN A 40 10.43 10.07 -8.00
CA ASN A 40 9.12 10.63 -7.69
C ASN A 40 8.49 9.95 -6.48
N LEU A 41 7.99 10.75 -5.56
CA LEU A 41 7.31 10.29 -4.35
C LEU A 41 5.98 11.04 -4.22
N TRP A 42 4.90 10.32 -4.00
CA TRP A 42 3.68 10.97 -3.55
C TRP A 42 3.70 11.20 -2.02
N TYR A 43 2.72 11.91 -1.49
CA TYR A 43 2.72 12.40 -0.11
C TYR A 43 3.07 11.32 0.95
N ASP A 44 2.41 10.17 0.90
CA ASP A 44 2.66 9.09 1.88
C ASP A 44 4.06 8.47 1.76
N GLU A 45 4.64 8.46 0.56
CA GLU A 45 6.01 7.98 0.32
C GLU A 45 7.04 8.99 0.81
N ALA A 46 6.80 10.29 0.55
CA ALA A 46 7.64 11.36 1.06
C ALA A 46 7.62 11.39 2.60
N TYR A 47 6.47 11.13 3.23
CA TYR A 47 6.38 10.89 4.66
C TYR A 47 7.31 9.74 5.09
N SER A 48 7.27 8.61 4.40
CA SER A 48 8.11 7.45 4.73
C SER A 48 9.60 7.74 4.52
N ALA A 49 9.95 8.46 3.46
CA ALA A 49 11.30 8.91 3.16
C ALA A 49 11.83 9.89 4.22
N SER A 50 10.97 10.79 4.69
CA SER A 50 11.30 11.70 5.78
C SER A 50 11.55 10.96 7.10
N MET A 51 10.71 9.97 7.41
CA MET A 51 10.86 9.16 8.63
C MET A 51 12.21 8.45 8.72
N VAL A 52 12.74 7.93 7.62
CA VAL A 52 14.03 7.21 7.65
C VAL A 52 15.24 8.12 7.83
N SER A 53 15.12 9.41 7.52
CA SER A 53 16.17 10.41 7.78
C SER A 53 16.29 10.80 9.25
N LEU A 54 15.22 10.64 10.05
CA LEU A 54 15.17 11.04 11.45
C LEU A 54 16.10 10.20 12.35
N PRO A 55 16.61 10.74 13.48
CA PRO A 55 17.25 9.94 14.51
C PRO A 55 16.34 8.82 15.04
N TRP A 56 16.89 7.66 15.41
CA TRP A 56 16.13 6.48 15.86
C TRP A 56 15.07 6.79 16.93
N LYS A 57 15.42 7.60 17.93
CA LYS A 57 14.50 7.98 19.02
C LYS A 57 13.30 8.77 18.48
N ARG A 58 13.54 9.69 17.54
CA ARG A 58 12.48 10.51 16.93
C ARG A 58 11.59 9.68 16.03
N LEU A 59 12.17 8.78 15.22
CA LEU A 59 11.41 7.84 14.40
C LEU A 59 10.42 7.02 15.26
N ILE A 60 10.88 6.38 16.34
CA ILE A 60 10.01 5.60 17.22
C ILE A 60 8.99 6.49 17.93
N TYR A 61 9.37 7.69 18.34
CA TYR A 61 8.44 8.64 18.97
C TYR A 61 7.32 9.04 18.01
N ILE A 62 7.64 9.40 16.78
CA ILE A 62 6.65 9.80 15.78
C ILE A 62 5.73 8.61 15.43
N THR A 63 6.28 7.42 15.17
CA THR A 63 5.44 6.23 14.94
C THR A 63 4.51 5.92 16.12
N ALA A 64 4.91 6.25 17.35
CA ALA A 64 4.06 6.05 18.55
C ALA A 64 3.01 7.14 18.75
N THR A 65 3.21 8.34 18.20
CA THR A 65 2.28 9.47 18.30
C THR A 65 1.36 9.60 17.11
N ASP A 66 1.74 9.03 15.99
CA ASP A 66 0.96 8.90 14.76
C ASP A 66 0.32 7.49 14.67
N ASP A 67 -0.45 7.22 13.61
CA ASP A 67 -1.24 5.99 13.43
C ASP A 67 -0.43 4.78 12.93
N HIS A 68 0.89 4.83 12.99
CA HIS A 68 1.77 3.86 12.34
C HIS A 68 2.42 2.88 13.30
N SER A 69 2.71 1.66 12.79
CA SER A 69 3.49 0.65 13.51
C SER A 69 4.99 0.76 13.17
N PRO A 70 5.91 0.44 14.10
CA PRO A 70 7.32 0.80 13.93
C PRO A 70 8.12 -0.12 13.01
N PHE A 71 7.71 -1.38 12.84
CA PHE A 71 8.54 -2.41 12.20
C PHE A 71 8.91 -2.04 10.76
N TYR A 72 7.93 -1.56 9.99
CA TYR A 72 8.18 -1.13 8.61
C TYR A 72 9.22 -0.03 8.53
N TYR A 73 9.09 1.03 9.34
CA TYR A 73 10.02 2.18 9.31
C TYR A 73 11.41 1.82 9.83
N VAL A 74 11.50 0.92 10.81
CA VAL A 74 12.79 0.38 11.28
C VAL A 74 13.46 -0.40 10.14
N LEU A 75 12.72 -1.28 9.47
CA LEU A 75 13.23 -2.06 8.35
C LEU A 75 13.63 -1.16 7.17
N LEU A 76 12.78 -0.18 6.81
CA LEU A 76 13.04 0.78 5.75
C LEU A 76 14.29 1.62 6.05
N LYS A 77 14.45 2.08 7.29
CA LYS A 77 15.63 2.83 7.71
C LYS A 77 16.92 2.01 7.63
N LEU A 78 16.89 0.74 8.04
CA LEU A 78 18.03 -0.15 7.89
C LEU A 78 18.38 -0.34 6.40
N PHE A 79 17.38 -0.55 5.56
CA PHE A 79 17.55 -0.69 4.12
C PHE A 79 18.09 0.59 3.47
N TYR A 80 17.56 1.75 3.86
CA TYR A 80 18.04 3.07 3.44
C TYR A 80 19.53 3.26 3.71
N HIS A 81 19.99 2.92 4.92
CA HIS A 81 21.41 2.98 5.25
C HIS A 81 22.26 1.98 4.49
N LEU A 82 21.74 0.77 4.22
CA LEU A 82 22.44 -0.23 3.41
C LEU A 82 22.63 0.24 1.96
N CYS A 83 21.71 1.05 1.44
CA CYS A 83 21.78 1.64 0.10
C CYS A 83 22.56 2.95 0.05
N GLY A 84 23.19 3.39 1.14
CA GLY A 84 24.03 4.59 1.18
C GLY A 84 23.34 5.87 1.63
N GLY A 85 22.03 5.86 1.87
CA GLY A 85 21.25 7.04 2.29
C GLY A 85 21.12 8.11 1.20
N GLY A 86 20.87 9.35 1.62
CA GLY A 86 20.76 10.50 0.71
C GLY A 86 19.37 10.70 0.11
N THR A 87 19.27 11.43 -0.99
CA THR A 87 18.00 11.74 -1.68
C THR A 87 17.69 10.78 -2.83
N HIS A 88 18.31 9.61 -2.84
CA HIS A 88 18.06 8.58 -3.86
C HIS A 88 16.90 7.67 -3.44
N PHE A 89 15.67 8.14 -3.59
CA PHE A 89 14.46 7.47 -3.09
C PHE A 89 14.07 6.22 -3.87
N TRP A 90 14.59 6.03 -5.10
CA TRP A 90 14.46 4.78 -5.83
C TRP A 90 14.89 3.54 -5.00
N ALA A 91 15.89 3.71 -4.11
CA ALA A 91 16.34 2.64 -3.22
C ALA A 91 15.25 2.22 -2.22
N LEU A 92 14.42 3.16 -1.75
CA LEU A 92 13.33 2.85 -0.83
C LEU A 92 12.22 2.04 -1.53
N LYS A 93 11.91 2.38 -2.80
CA LYS A 93 10.97 1.65 -3.65
C LYS A 93 11.45 0.21 -3.89
N LEU A 94 12.75 0.02 -4.08
CA LEU A 94 13.35 -1.29 -4.29
C LEU A 94 13.06 -2.25 -3.12
N MET A 95 12.98 -1.77 -1.88
CA MET A 95 12.61 -2.61 -0.74
C MET A 95 11.22 -3.23 -0.94
N SER A 96 10.23 -2.45 -1.38
CA SER A 96 8.88 -2.96 -1.66
C SER A 96 8.90 -3.99 -2.78
N VAL A 97 9.61 -3.72 -3.88
CA VAL A 97 9.77 -4.66 -5.01
C VAL A 97 10.42 -5.97 -4.55
N LEU A 98 11.43 -5.93 -3.68
CA LEU A 98 12.07 -7.13 -3.15
C LEU A 98 11.12 -7.97 -2.27
N PHE A 99 10.25 -7.34 -1.46
CA PHE A 99 9.23 -8.06 -0.70
C PHE A 99 8.14 -8.64 -1.62
N MET A 100 7.75 -7.91 -2.67
CA MET A 100 6.83 -8.42 -3.69
C MET A 100 7.44 -9.61 -4.45
N LEU A 101 8.72 -9.54 -4.79
CA LEU A 101 9.43 -10.69 -5.36
C LEU A 101 9.49 -11.87 -4.39
N GLY A 102 9.77 -11.61 -3.10
CA GLY A 102 9.70 -12.62 -2.04
C GLY A 102 8.32 -13.30 -1.98
N TYR A 103 7.25 -12.51 -2.09
CA TYR A 103 5.89 -13.02 -2.18
C TYR A 103 5.67 -13.91 -3.43
N MET A 104 6.18 -13.51 -4.61
CA MET A 104 6.13 -14.36 -5.81
C MET A 104 6.91 -15.67 -5.60
N LEU A 105 8.03 -15.64 -4.88
CA LEU A 105 8.80 -16.83 -4.53
C LEU A 105 8.06 -17.74 -3.53
N LEU A 106 7.27 -17.19 -2.61
CA LEU A 106 6.34 -17.99 -1.80
C LEU A 106 5.34 -18.71 -2.70
N GLY A 107 4.76 -18.01 -3.68
CA GLY A 107 3.90 -18.62 -4.70
C GLY A 107 4.61 -19.74 -5.46
N LYS A 108 5.82 -19.49 -5.92
CA LYS A 108 6.62 -20.45 -6.69
C LYS A 108 6.97 -21.72 -5.91
N TYR A 109 7.46 -21.58 -4.69
CA TYR A 109 8.01 -22.72 -3.95
C TYR A 109 7.05 -23.26 -2.90
N TYR A 110 6.41 -22.36 -2.13
CA TYR A 110 5.61 -22.81 -1.00
C TYR A 110 4.20 -23.23 -1.43
N VAL A 111 3.55 -22.45 -2.30
CA VAL A 111 2.25 -22.86 -2.86
C VAL A 111 2.40 -24.12 -3.70
N ALA A 112 3.46 -24.24 -4.52
CA ALA A 112 3.72 -25.46 -5.30
C ALA A 112 3.92 -26.71 -4.41
N LYS A 113 4.58 -26.55 -3.24
CA LYS A 113 4.77 -27.62 -2.25
C LYS A 113 3.45 -28.04 -1.59
N LEU A 114 2.59 -27.09 -1.27
CA LEU A 114 1.38 -27.30 -0.48
C LEU A 114 0.19 -27.77 -1.33
N PHE A 115 0.12 -27.32 -2.55
CA PHE A 115 -0.94 -27.65 -3.53
C PHE A 115 -0.33 -28.43 -4.70
N ASP A 116 0.02 -27.72 -5.76
CA ASP A 116 0.74 -28.26 -6.91
C ASP A 116 1.37 -27.12 -7.73
N ARG A 117 2.14 -27.49 -8.76
CA ARG A 117 2.80 -26.54 -9.66
C ARG A 117 1.79 -25.73 -10.51
N LYS A 118 0.66 -26.32 -10.88
CA LYS A 118 -0.37 -25.68 -11.70
C LYS A 118 -1.03 -24.52 -10.90
N ILE A 119 -1.44 -24.82 -9.66
CA ILE A 119 -2.00 -23.80 -8.74
C ILE A 119 -0.96 -22.70 -8.45
N SER A 120 0.32 -23.09 -8.26
CA SER A 120 1.42 -22.13 -8.10
C SER A 120 1.55 -21.16 -9.28
N VAL A 121 1.50 -21.66 -10.52
CA VAL A 121 1.53 -20.82 -11.73
C VAL A 121 0.33 -19.88 -11.76
N TYR A 122 -0.87 -20.36 -11.48
CA TYR A 122 -2.07 -19.52 -11.46
C TYR A 122 -2.01 -18.45 -10.35
N PHE A 123 -1.55 -18.83 -9.16
CA PHE A 123 -1.31 -17.89 -8.06
C PHE A 123 -0.40 -16.74 -8.50
N MET A 124 0.76 -17.05 -9.07
CA MET A 124 1.71 -16.04 -9.54
C MET A 124 1.14 -15.21 -10.70
N THR A 125 0.41 -15.84 -11.62
CA THR A 125 -0.22 -15.14 -12.76
C THR A 125 -1.26 -14.13 -12.29
N PHE A 126 -2.17 -14.52 -11.39
CA PHE A 126 -3.17 -13.59 -10.85
C PHE A 126 -2.53 -12.51 -9.99
N SER A 127 -1.48 -12.82 -9.22
CA SER A 127 -0.72 -11.82 -8.46
C SER A 127 -0.07 -10.79 -9.37
N LEU A 128 0.44 -11.19 -10.54
CA LEU A 128 1.02 -10.26 -11.50
C LEU A 128 -0.03 -9.41 -12.22
N LEU A 129 -1.17 -10.01 -12.57
CA LEU A 129 -2.22 -9.37 -13.37
C LEU A 129 -3.26 -8.60 -12.53
N MET A 130 -3.29 -8.76 -11.21
CA MET A 130 -4.20 -8.01 -10.36
C MET A 130 -3.71 -6.57 -10.22
N PRO A 131 -4.50 -5.57 -10.64
CA PRO A 131 -4.05 -4.17 -10.76
C PRO A 131 -3.42 -3.60 -9.50
N ILE A 132 -4.03 -3.80 -8.34
CA ILE A 132 -3.55 -3.28 -7.04
C ILE A 132 -2.13 -3.73 -6.69
N PHE A 133 -1.64 -4.85 -7.24
CA PHE A 133 -0.27 -5.31 -7.01
C PHE A 133 0.76 -4.39 -7.67
N SER A 134 0.44 -3.83 -8.84
CA SER A 134 1.31 -2.85 -9.51
C SER A 134 1.39 -1.56 -8.72
N VAL A 135 0.24 -1.06 -8.22
CA VAL A 135 0.18 0.12 -7.35
C VAL A 135 1.06 -0.05 -6.10
N GLN A 136 0.99 -1.22 -5.46
CA GLN A 136 1.69 -1.44 -4.19
C GLN A 136 3.14 -1.93 -4.36
N ALA A 137 3.56 -2.29 -5.56
CA ALA A 137 4.88 -2.86 -5.81
C ALA A 137 6.01 -1.84 -5.66
N GLY A 138 5.83 -0.62 -6.20
CA GLY A 138 6.78 0.47 -6.08
C GLY A 138 6.55 1.37 -4.86
N ASN A 139 5.42 1.23 -4.18
CA ASN A 139 5.00 2.13 -3.12
C ASN A 139 5.90 2.01 -1.87
N VAL A 140 6.47 3.12 -1.41
CA VAL A 140 7.30 3.21 -0.19
C VAL A 140 6.40 3.19 1.05
N ARG A 141 5.58 2.14 1.16
CA ARG A 141 4.64 1.90 2.27
C ARG A 141 4.71 0.45 2.74
N MET A 142 4.16 0.19 3.90
CA MET A 142 4.23 -1.09 4.60
C MET A 142 3.51 -2.26 3.91
N TYR A 143 2.74 -2.02 2.85
CA TYR A 143 1.80 -2.99 2.29
C TYR A 143 2.47 -4.23 1.69
N ALA A 144 3.55 -4.06 0.91
CA ALA A 144 4.30 -5.17 0.32
C ALA A 144 4.93 -6.07 1.39
N VAL A 145 5.48 -5.46 2.46
CA VAL A 145 6.07 -6.18 3.60
C VAL A 145 5.00 -6.97 4.35
N ALA A 146 3.86 -6.33 4.62
CA ALA A 146 2.74 -6.97 5.32
C ALA A 146 2.11 -8.10 4.50
N LEU A 147 1.95 -7.93 3.17
CA LEU A 147 1.49 -8.98 2.24
C LEU A 147 2.38 -10.22 2.32
N PHE A 148 3.70 -10.03 2.24
CA PHE A 148 4.66 -11.13 2.30
C PHE A 148 4.54 -11.93 3.61
N PHE A 149 4.58 -11.23 4.75
CA PHE A 149 4.54 -11.91 6.04
C PHE A 149 3.18 -12.53 6.37
N LEU A 150 2.08 -11.88 6.01
CA LEU A 150 0.74 -12.46 6.24
C LEU A 150 0.49 -13.68 5.35
N THR A 151 0.93 -13.62 4.09
CA THR A 151 0.89 -14.79 3.20
C THR A 151 1.73 -15.94 3.74
N LEU A 152 2.94 -15.66 4.23
CA LEU A 152 3.80 -16.65 4.86
C LEU A 152 3.15 -17.25 6.12
N THR A 153 2.48 -16.42 6.94
CA THR A 153 1.70 -16.88 8.09
C THR A 153 0.63 -17.89 7.66
N GLY A 154 -0.18 -17.56 6.66
CA GLY A 154 -1.25 -18.43 6.19
C GLY A 154 -0.74 -19.75 5.59
N LEU A 155 0.29 -19.68 4.75
CA LEU A 155 0.89 -20.87 4.16
C LEU A 155 1.56 -21.76 5.23
N SER A 156 2.21 -21.15 6.22
CA SER A 156 2.82 -21.89 7.35
C SER A 156 1.75 -22.58 8.21
N ALA A 157 0.63 -21.93 8.47
CA ALA A 157 -0.49 -22.53 9.19
C ALA A 157 -1.04 -23.75 8.46
N TYR A 158 -1.20 -23.66 7.15
CA TYR A 158 -1.63 -24.80 6.34
C TYR A 158 -0.59 -25.94 6.33
N ASP A 159 0.70 -25.64 6.22
CA ASP A 159 1.78 -26.63 6.31
C ASP A 159 1.80 -27.32 7.69
N ILE A 160 1.56 -26.58 8.77
CA ILE A 160 1.40 -27.11 10.14
C ILE A 160 0.18 -28.03 10.22
N PHE A 161 -0.95 -27.62 9.61
CA PHE A 161 -2.18 -28.42 9.66
C PHE A 161 -2.02 -29.76 8.97
N ARG A 162 -1.18 -29.84 7.92
CA ARG A 162 -0.81 -31.11 7.24
C ARG A 162 0.15 -31.95 8.09
N GLU A 163 1.19 -31.33 8.60
CA GLU A 163 2.23 -31.97 9.39
C GLU A 163 2.92 -30.95 10.29
N ALA A 164 2.70 -31.04 11.58
CA ALA A 164 3.25 -30.10 12.55
C ALA A 164 4.70 -30.46 12.92
N THR A 165 5.59 -29.45 12.82
CA THR A 165 6.96 -29.52 13.34
C THR A 165 7.31 -28.25 14.08
N GLY A 166 8.30 -28.32 15.00
CA GLY A 166 8.75 -27.15 15.75
C GLY A 166 9.26 -26.01 14.83
N LYS A 167 9.96 -26.37 13.74
CA LYS A 167 10.45 -25.38 12.76
C LYS A 167 9.31 -24.62 12.08
N LYS A 168 8.23 -25.31 11.70
CA LYS A 168 7.06 -24.68 11.07
C LYS A 168 6.35 -23.75 12.03
N TRP A 169 6.22 -24.12 13.31
CA TRP A 169 5.66 -23.24 14.35
C TRP A 169 6.51 -21.99 14.57
N ILE A 170 7.84 -22.10 14.53
CA ILE A 170 8.74 -20.94 14.61
C ILE A 170 8.51 -19.99 13.42
N VAL A 171 8.46 -20.52 12.19
CA VAL A 171 8.19 -19.70 10.99
C VAL A 171 6.84 -19.00 11.09
N PHE A 172 5.80 -19.75 11.48
CA PHE A 172 4.46 -19.21 11.70
C PHE A 172 4.46 -18.07 12.72
N CYS A 173 5.09 -18.27 13.87
CA CYS A 173 5.17 -17.29 14.95
C CYS A 173 5.94 -16.03 14.51
N LEU A 174 7.12 -16.19 13.91
CA LEU A 174 7.94 -15.06 13.47
C LEU A 174 7.25 -14.26 12.35
N ALA A 175 6.64 -14.94 11.37
CA ALA A 175 5.88 -14.28 10.32
C ALA A 175 4.70 -13.48 10.90
N SER A 176 3.98 -14.06 11.86
CA SER A 176 2.88 -13.38 12.56
C SER A 176 3.37 -12.15 13.33
N ILE A 177 4.48 -12.24 14.06
CA ILE A 177 5.09 -11.10 14.76
C ILE A 177 5.41 -9.97 13.78
N CYS A 178 6.08 -10.28 12.67
CA CYS A 178 6.38 -9.28 11.65
C CYS A 178 5.11 -8.65 11.09
N THR A 179 4.07 -9.45 10.84
CA THR A 179 2.79 -8.96 10.31
C THR A 179 2.11 -7.97 11.25
N VAL A 180 1.96 -8.31 12.53
CA VAL A 180 1.25 -7.47 13.50
C VAL A 180 1.96 -6.15 13.79
N TYR A 181 3.28 -6.11 13.61
CA TYR A 181 4.08 -4.90 13.73
C TYR A 181 4.22 -4.08 12.44
N CYS A 182 3.68 -4.57 11.28
CA CYS A 182 3.72 -3.82 10.02
C CYS A 182 2.64 -2.74 9.96
N HIS A 183 1.37 -3.11 10.25
CA HIS A 183 0.22 -2.25 10.00
C HIS A 183 -0.98 -2.65 10.86
N THR A 184 -1.77 -1.67 11.31
CA THR A 184 -2.94 -1.91 12.18
C THR A 184 -3.98 -2.85 11.54
N PHE A 185 -4.26 -2.72 10.24
CA PHE A 185 -5.17 -3.66 9.59
C PHE A 185 -4.54 -5.03 9.35
N ALA A 186 -3.22 -5.13 9.21
CA ALA A 186 -2.55 -6.44 9.19
C ALA A 186 -2.60 -7.14 10.56
N LEU A 187 -2.60 -6.38 11.67
CA LEU A 187 -2.90 -6.91 13.00
C LEU A 187 -4.31 -7.50 13.05
N ILE A 188 -5.33 -6.75 12.58
CA ILE A 188 -6.73 -7.21 12.54
C ILE A 188 -6.83 -8.49 11.70
N GLN A 189 -6.22 -8.52 10.51
CA GLN A 189 -6.20 -9.68 9.63
C GLN A 189 -5.55 -10.90 10.29
N THR A 190 -4.43 -10.70 10.98
CA THR A 190 -3.76 -11.76 11.71
C THR A 190 -4.65 -12.31 12.81
N PHE A 191 -5.32 -11.45 13.56
CA PHE A 191 -6.24 -11.86 14.63
C PHE A 191 -7.42 -12.67 14.07
N LEU A 192 -8.05 -12.21 13.01
CA LEU A 192 -9.15 -12.91 12.33
C LEU A 192 -8.68 -14.27 11.79
N PHE A 193 -7.49 -14.31 11.18
CA PHE A 193 -6.89 -15.55 10.68
C PHE A 193 -6.64 -16.55 11.82
N TYR A 194 -6.10 -16.11 12.95
CA TYR A 194 -5.88 -16.95 14.12
C TYR A 194 -7.20 -17.53 14.65
N GLY A 195 -8.27 -16.72 14.72
CA GLY A 195 -9.60 -17.17 15.10
C GLY A 195 -10.14 -18.27 14.18
N LEU A 196 -10.06 -18.06 12.88
CA LEU A 196 -10.50 -19.04 11.87
C LEU A 196 -9.62 -20.30 11.86
N PHE A 197 -8.33 -20.17 12.09
CA PHE A 197 -7.40 -21.31 12.17
C PHE A 197 -7.69 -22.14 13.42
N LEU A 198 -7.90 -21.50 14.59
CA LEU A 198 -8.32 -22.19 15.81
C LEU A 198 -9.66 -22.92 15.61
N PHE A 199 -10.64 -22.26 15.04
CA PHE A 199 -11.93 -22.84 14.72
C PHE A 199 -11.78 -24.11 13.84
N THR A 200 -10.89 -24.04 12.83
CA THR A 200 -10.60 -25.20 11.97
C THR A 200 -9.93 -26.34 12.75
N ILE A 201 -8.96 -26.03 13.62
CA ILE A 201 -8.31 -27.03 14.49
C ILE A 201 -9.36 -27.75 15.35
N LEU A 202 -10.32 -26.99 15.92
CA LEU A 202 -11.35 -27.55 16.78
C LEU A 202 -12.37 -28.42 16.01
N ILE A 203 -12.87 -27.93 14.86
CA ILE A 203 -13.83 -28.69 14.02
C ILE A 203 -13.18 -29.98 13.49
N CYS A 204 -11.95 -29.87 12.99
CA CYS A 204 -11.22 -31.02 12.47
C CYS A 204 -10.65 -31.93 13.59
N ARG A 205 -10.90 -31.58 14.86
CA ARG A 205 -10.47 -32.35 16.05
C ARG A 205 -8.95 -32.60 16.12
N LYS A 206 -8.15 -31.69 15.54
CA LYS A 206 -6.69 -31.72 15.54
C LYS A 206 -6.11 -31.24 16.88
N LYS A 207 -6.47 -31.92 18.00
CA LYS A 207 -6.11 -31.53 19.37
C LYS A 207 -4.59 -31.40 19.58
N GLU A 208 -3.81 -32.17 18.86
CA GLU A 208 -2.35 -32.13 18.87
C GLU A 208 -1.75 -30.79 18.44
N LEU A 209 -2.50 -29.99 17.68
CA LEU A 209 -2.07 -28.66 17.24
C LEU A 209 -2.34 -27.56 18.26
N ILE A 210 -3.25 -27.78 19.22
CA ILE A 210 -3.68 -26.74 20.17
C ILE A 210 -2.52 -26.21 20.99
N ARG A 211 -1.62 -27.07 21.47
CA ARG A 211 -0.46 -26.64 22.27
C ARG A 211 0.45 -25.70 21.48
N GLY A 212 0.80 -26.05 20.25
CA GLY A 212 1.65 -25.22 19.38
C GLY A 212 0.95 -23.90 19.02
N PHE A 213 -0.36 -23.97 18.73
CA PHE A 213 -1.17 -22.79 18.44
C PHE A 213 -1.18 -21.81 19.65
N LEU A 214 -1.44 -22.30 20.86
CA LEU A 214 -1.44 -21.48 22.07
C LEU A 214 -0.07 -20.87 22.35
N ILE A 215 1.00 -21.67 22.27
CA ILE A 215 2.37 -21.15 22.46
C ILE A 215 2.66 -20.03 21.45
N SER A 216 2.36 -20.23 20.16
CA SER A 216 2.59 -19.20 19.13
C SER A 216 1.73 -17.97 19.38
N GLY A 217 0.44 -18.14 19.69
CA GLY A 217 -0.47 -17.03 19.98
C GLY A 217 -0.04 -16.20 21.19
N PHE A 218 0.33 -16.87 22.29
CA PHE A 218 0.86 -16.19 23.48
C PHE A 218 2.19 -15.49 23.21
N THR A 219 3.09 -16.12 22.45
CA THR A 219 4.37 -15.48 22.05
C THR A 219 4.12 -14.21 21.25
N VAL A 220 3.25 -14.25 20.24
CA VAL A 220 2.87 -13.06 19.45
C VAL A 220 2.25 -11.99 20.36
N ALA A 221 1.33 -12.37 21.25
CA ALA A 221 0.67 -11.44 22.16
C ALA A 221 1.65 -10.79 23.14
N ILE A 222 2.57 -11.56 23.72
CA ILE A 222 3.60 -11.04 24.64
C ILE A 222 4.56 -10.10 23.91
N VAL A 223 5.05 -10.50 22.73
CA VAL A 223 5.98 -9.68 21.96
C VAL A 223 5.30 -8.38 21.49
N PHE A 224 4.02 -8.43 21.12
CA PHE A 224 3.26 -7.25 20.69
C PHE A 224 2.75 -6.38 21.84
N SER A 225 2.66 -6.91 23.07
CA SER A 225 2.03 -6.21 24.22
C SER A 225 2.59 -4.82 24.52
N PRO A 226 3.90 -4.51 24.37
CA PRO A 226 4.40 -3.16 24.57
C PRO A 226 3.81 -2.17 23.56
N TRP A 227 3.63 -2.62 22.30
CA TRP A 227 3.07 -1.77 21.25
C TRP A 227 1.55 -1.75 21.28
N LEU A 228 0.90 -2.75 21.84
CA LEU A 228 -0.56 -2.78 22.00
C LEU A 228 -1.05 -1.56 22.81
N ALA A 229 -0.34 -1.18 23.88
CA ALA A 229 -0.67 0.01 24.66
C ALA A 229 -0.59 1.29 23.81
N VAL A 230 0.41 1.39 22.93
CA VAL A 230 0.55 2.49 21.97
C VAL A 230 -0.61 2.48 20.97
N THR A 231 -0.92 1.33 20.38
CA THR A 231 -2.04 1.17 19.42
C THR A 231 -3.39 1.54 20.06
N CYS A 232 -3.64 1.11 21.31
CA CYS A 232 -4.86 1.51 22.04
C CYS A 232 -4.92 3.03 22.25
N ARG A 233 -3.79 3.67 22.59
CA ARG A 233 -3.71 5.12 22.72
C ARG A 233 -3.98 5.83 21.38
N GLN A 234 -3.35 5.39 20.30
CA GLN A 234 -3.57 5.91 18.94
C GLN A 234 -5.05 5.84 18.58
N PHE A 235 -5.67 4.70 18.79
CA PHE A 235 -7.10 4.51 18.55
C PHE A 235 -7.99 5.47 19.37
N ILE A 236 -7.72 5.64 20.68
CA ILE A 236 -8.45 6.56 21.55
C ILE A 236 -8.29 8.02 21.11
N LEU A 237 -7.06 8.39 20.70
CA LEU A 237 -6.80 9.75 20.20
C LEU A 237 -7.56 10.00 18.89
N ARG A 238 -7.53 9.04 17.96
CA ARG A 238 -8.28 9.13 16.70
C ARG A 238 -9.79 9.29 16.91
N MET A 239 -10.35 8.60 17.91
CA MET A 239 -11.77 8.74 18.29
C MET A 239 -12.13 10.12 18.87
N ARG A 240 -11.16 10.81 19.47
CA ARG A 240 -11.37 12.11 20.13
C ARG A 240 -11.14 13.31 19.22
N TYR A 241 -10.28 13.16 18.23
CA TYR A 241 -10.03 14.16 17.22
C TYR A 241 -11.03 13.96 16.08
N ASP A 242 -12.14 14.68 16.19
CA ASP A 242 -13.04 14.90 15.06
C ASP A 242 -12.35 15.94 14.15
N ASP A 243 -11.77 15.46 13.05
CA ASP A 243 -11.16 16.31 12.04
C ASP A 243 -12.23 16.94 11.09
N GLY A 244 -13.52 16.87 11.49
CA GLY A 244 -14.64 17.36 10.69
C GLY A 244 -15.01 16.43 9.54
N SER A 245 -14.28 15.31 9.35
CA SER A 245 -14.71 14.25 8.46
C SER A 245 -15.86 13.51 9.13
N THR A 246 -17.09 13.94 8.84
CA THR A 246 -18.29 13.18 9.22
C THR A 246 -18.11 11.75 8.75
N ALA A 247 -18.26 10.79 9.67
CA ALA A 247 -18.31 9.38 9.33
C ALA A 247 -19.45 9.19 8.31
N GLU A 248 -19.15 9.34 7.04
CA GLU A 248 -20.09 8.94 5.99
C GLU A 248 -20.26 7.45 6.13
N LEU A 249 -21.48 7.05 6.53
CA LEU A 249 -21.90 5.66 6.45
C LEU A 249 -21.39 5.09 5.14
N ALA A 250 -20.81 3.89 5.18
CA ALA A 250 -20.34 3.19 3.99
C ALA A 250 -21.47 3.18 2.95
N THR A 251 -21.48 4.19 2.12
CA THR A 251 -22.47 4.37 1.05
C THR A 251 -22.07 3.46 -0.11
N LEU A 252 -22.99 3.24 -1.04
CA LEU A 252 -22.67 2.54 -2.29
C LEU A 252 -21.48 3.21 -3.00
N ASN A 253 -21.33 4.54 -2.88
CA ASN A 253 -20.20 5.30 -3.41
C ASN A 253 -18.87 4.88 -2.76
N SER A 254 -18.82 4.75 -1.43
CA SER A 254 -17.61 4.27 -0.73
C SER A 254 -17.20 2.87 -1.20
N VAL A 255 -18.18 1.96 -1.39
CA VAL A 255 -17.89 0.61 -1.94
C VAL A 255 -17.38 0.70 -3.38
N MET A 256 -17.96 1.59 -4.20
CA MET A 256 -17.48 1.82 -5.57
C MET A 256 -16.08 2.40 -5.59
N ASP A 257 -15.73 3.31 -4.67
CA ASP A 257 -14.39 3.88 -4.57
C ASP A 257 -13.36 2.82 -4.14
N TYR A 258 -13.72 1.91 -3.23
CA TYR A 258 -12.87 0.74 -2.94
C TYR A 258 -12.69 -0.17 -4.16
N CYS A 259 -13.74 -0.39 -4.95
CA CYS A 259 -13.64 -1.16 -6.19
C CYS A 259 -12.75 -0.45 -7.23
N LYS A 260 -12.84 0.87 -7.34
CA LYS A 260 -11.97 1.66 -8.21
C LYS A 260 -10.50 1.54 -7.78
N GLU A 261 -10.21 1.69 -6.50
CA GLU A 261 -8.85 1.53 -5.95
C GLU A 261 -8.24 0.15 -6.28
N TRP A 262 -9.08 -0.87 -6.44
CA TRP A 262 -8.59 -2.23 -6.69
C TRP A 262 -8.50 -2.61 -8.18
N PHE A 263 -9.33 -2.02 -9.03
CA PHE A 263 -9.45 -2.43 -10.43
C PHE A 263 -9.06 -1.36 -11.44
N SER A 264 -9.07 -0.08 -11.06
CA SER A 264 -8.66 1.02 -11.95
C SER A 264 -8.55 2.33 -11.16
N ALA A 265 -7.42 2.98 -11.19
CA ALA A 265 -7.20 4.23 -10.45
C ALA A 265 -7.62 5.49 -11.22
N VAL A 266 -7.80 5.51 -12.54
CA VAL A 266 -7.92 6.78 -13.29
C VAL A 266 -8.87 6.70 -14.50
N GLU A 267 -9.69 7.74 -14.64
CA GLU A 267 -10.32 8.44 -15.79
C GLU A 267 -10.79 7.68 -17.06
N THR A 268 -10.63 6.38 -17.18
CA THR A 268 -11.20 5.59 -18.28
C THR A 268 -12.70 5.34 -18.04
N PRO A 269 -13.46 4.78 -18.99
CA PRO A 269 -14.87 4.39 -18.76
C PRO A 269 -14.96 3.31 -17.68
N ILE A 270 -14.70 3.74 -16.48
CA ILE A 270 -14.43 3.05 -15.22
C ILE A 270 -15.46 1.96 -14.93
N GLY A 271 -16.73 2.23 -15.25
CA GLY A 271 -17.82 1.30 -14.94
C GLY A 271 -17.67 -0.08 -15.59
N ILE A 272 -17.23 -0.15 -16.84
CA ILE A 272 -17.11 -1.43 -17.56
C ILE A 272 -15.95 -2.27 -17.01
N VAL A 273 -14.81 -1.66 -16.76
CA VAL A 273 -13.61 -2.36 -16.25
C VAL A 273 -13.87 -2.90 -14.83
N VAL A 274 -14.47 -2.08 -13.97
CA VAL A 274 -14.87 -2.50 -12.62
C VAL A 274 -15.89 -3.64 -12.68
N LEU A 275 -16.91 -3.56 -13.54
CA LEU A 275 -17.91 -4.62 -13.70
C LEU A 275 -17.27 -5.91 -14.20
N LEU A 276 -16.37 -5.85 -15.18
CA LEU A 276 -15.64 -7.02 -15.68
C LEU A 276 -14.75 -7.63 -14.59
N GLY A 277 -14.05 -6.79 -13.80
CA GLY A 277 -13.25 -7.23 -12.66
C GLY A 277 -14.10 -7.94 -11.60
N ILE A 278 -15.24 -7.37 -11.21
CA ILE A 278 -16.16 -7.98 -10.25
C ILE A 278 -16.72 -9.30 -10.80
N ALA A 279 -17.16 -9.35 -12.08
CA ALA A 279 -17.65 -10.56 -12.71
C ALA A 279 -16.58 -11.67 -12.71
N LEU A 280 -15.33 -11.31 -13.02
CA LEU A 280 -14.20 -12.23 -12.95
C LEU A 280 -14.00 -12.78 -11.54
N CYS A 281 -14.01 -11.92 -10.53
CA CYS A 281 -13.89 -12.34 -9.12
C CYS A 281 -14.99 -13.29 -8.68
N LEU A 282 -16.25 -13.04 -9.10
CA LEU A 282 -17.39 -13.91 -8.80
C LEU A 282 -17.25 -15.28 -9.46
N VAL A 283 -16.85 -15.31 -10.75
CA VAL A 283 -16.65 -16.55 -11.50
C VAL A 283 -15.51 -17.38 -10.89
N LEU A 284 -14.38 -16.77 -10.56
CA LEU A 284 -13.27 -17.45 -9.90
C LEU A 284 -13.66 -17.96 -8.51
N SER A 285 -14.45 -17.18 -7.75
CA SER A 285 -14.96 -17.60 -6.45
C SER A 285 -15.92 -18.78 -6.53
N TYR A 286 -16.77 -18.82 -7.56
CA TYR A 286 -17.63 -19.98 -7.82
C TYR A 286 -16.78 -21.26 -8.03
N GLY A 287 -15.76 -21.17 -8.89
CA GLY A 287 -14.82 -22.29 -9.10
C GLY A 287 -14.08 -22.70 -7.83
N ALA A 288 -13.69 -21.73 -6.98
CA ALA A 288 -13.00 -22.02 -5.73
C ALA A 288 -13.89 -22.73 -4.69
N VAL A 289 -15.17 -22.36 -4.60
CA VAL A 289 -16.15 -23.08 -3.76
C VAL A 289 -16.29 -24.55 -4.24
N ASP A 290 -16.39 -24.77 -5.55
CA ASP A 290 -16.45 -26.11 -6.12
C ASP A 290 -15.17 -26.90 -5.84
N TRP A 291 -14.00 -26.28 -6.01
CA TRP A 291 -12.70 -26.88 -5.68
C TRP A 291 -12.65 -27.35 -4.21
N VAL A 292 -13.04 -26.47 -3.27
CA VAL A 292 -13.06 -26.78 -1.83
C VAL A 292 -13.96 -27.98 -1.52
N ARG A 293 -15.15 -28.02 -2.17
CA ARG A 293 -16.09 -29.14 -2.00
C ARG A 293 -15.54 -30.46 -2.51
N GLN A 294 -14.89 -30.45 -3.67
CA GLN A 294 -14.36 -31.68 -4.28
C GLN A 294 -13.10 -32.20 -3.57
N HIS A 295 -12.23 -31.31 -3.11
CA HIS A 295 -10.96 -31.68 -2.49
C HIS A 295 -11.03 -31.79 -0.97
N GLY A 296 -12.11 -31.34 -0.33
CA GLY A 296 -12.24 -31.32 1.13
C GLY A 296 -11.19 -30.45 1.84
N ASN A 297 -10.57 -29.52 1.12
CA ASN A 297 -9.48 -28.66 1.63
C ASN A 297 -9.98 -27.24 1.84
N ALA A 298 -10.20 -26.86 3.09
CA ALA A 298 -10.73 -25.56 3.47
C ALA A 298 -9.68 -24.41 3.53
N ALA A 299 -8.39 -24.71 3.36
CA ALA A 299 -7.33 -23.70 3.54
C ALA A 299 -7.53 -22.42 2.67
N PRO A 300 -7.85 -22.52 1.36
CA PRO A 300 -8.12 -21.33 0.56
C PRO A 300 -9.34 -20.55 1.05
N ALA A 301 -10.39 -21.26 1.52
CA ALA A 301 -11.61 -20.64 2.02
C ALA A 301 -11.37 -19.88 3.34
N ILE A 302 -10.52 -20.39 4.22
CA ILE A 302 -10.12 -19.72 5.48
C ILE A 302 -9.42 -18.41 5.15
N GLY A 303 -8.49 -18.42 4.20
CA GLY A 303 -7.80 -17.21 3.74
C GLY A 303 -8.79 -16.18 3.14
N ALA A 304 -9.65 -16.62 2.22
CA ALA A 304 -10.66 -15.75 1.59
C ALA A 304 -11.64 -15.18 2.64
N ALA A 305 -12.07 -15.99 3.62
CA ALA A 305 -12.90 -15.53 4.73
C ALA A 305 -12.19 -14.50 5.62
N THR A 306 -10.88 -14.68 5.89
CA THR A 306 -10.08 -13.68 6.62
C THR A 306 -10.12 -12.34 5.91
N PHE A 307 -9.90 -12.33 4.59
CA PHE A 307 -9.94 -11.13 3.79
C PHE A 307 -11.33 -10.46 3.79
N ALA A 308 -12.39 -11.23 3.55
CA ALA A 308 -13.76 -10.74 3.55
C ALA A 308 -14.17 -10.16 4.93
N LEU A 309 -13.83 -10.84 6.01
CA LEU A 309 -14.08 -10.37 7.37
C LEU A 309 -13.31 -9.08 7.67
N THR A 310 -12.11 -8.91 7.12
CA THR A 310 -11.35 -7.65 7.25
C THR A 310 -12.10 -6.47 6.65
N GLY A 311 -12.67 -6.64 5.45
CA GLY A 311 -13.52 -5.62 4.82
C GLY A 311 -14.75 -5.28 5.67
N ILE A 312 -15.41 -6.31 6.22
CA ILE A 312 -16.57 -6.12 7.09
C ILE A 312 -16.19 -5.36 8.38
N VAL A 313 -15.12 -5.79 9.05
CA VAL A 313 -14.63 -5.15 10.27
C VAL A 313 -14.17 -3.72 9.98
N GLY A 314 -13.44 -3.50 8.89
CA GLY A 314 -13.01 -2.17 8.46
C GLY A 314 -14.19 -1.24 8.17
N GLY A 315 -15.21 -1.74 7.46
CA GLY A 315 -16.44 -1.01 7.19
C GLY A 315 -17.23 -0.68 8.45
N VAL A 316 -17.34 -1.62 9.40
CA VAL A 316 -17.99 -1.37 10.70
C VAL A 316 -17.23 -0.31 11.51
N ILE A 317 -15.91 -0.40 11.58
CA ILE A 317 -15.08 0.61 12.26
C ILE A 317 -15.27 1.99 11.61
N SER A 318 -15.22 2.06 10.27
CA SER A 318 -15.44 3.32 9.55
C SER A 318 -16.83 3.91 9.79
N ALA A 319 -17.86 3.06 9.81
CA ALA A 319 -19.23 3.52 10.00
C ALA A 319 -19.56 3.93 11.47
N THR A 320 -18.82 3.40 12.46
CA THR A 320 -19.18 3.57 13.88
C THR A 320 -18.23 4.49 14.65
N ILE A 321 -16.99 4.63 14.18
CA ILE A 321 -15.93 5.31 14.93
C ILE A 321 -15.40 6.52 14.18
N ASN A 322 -14.85 6.30 13.01
CA ASN A 322 -14.31 7.34 12.13
C ASN A 322 -14.06 6.73 10.75
N ASN A 323 -14.24 7.51 9.68
CA ASN A 323 -13.97 7.07 8.30
C ASN A 323 -12.46 6.84 8.10
N CYS A 324 -11.97 5.67 8.51
CA CYS A 324 -10.55 5.34 8.53
C CYS A 324 -10.16 4.13 7.68
N PHE A 325 -11.13 3.40 7.08
CA PHE A 325 -10.83 2.24 6.26
C PHE A 325 -10.71 2.63 4.79
N MET A 326 -9.58 2.30 4.19
CA MET A 326 -9.31 2.44 2.76
C MET A 326 -9.09 1.06 2.13
N GLY A 327 -9.39 0.89 0.85
CA GLY A 327 -9.24 -0.38 0.14
C GLY A 327 -7.82 -0.97 0.26
N ARG A 328 -6.81 -0.11 0.15
CA ARG A 328 -5.38 -0.50 0.31
C ARG A 328 -5.04 -1.12 1.67
N TYR A 329 -5.81 -0.85 2.72
CA TYR A 329 -5.56 -1.43 4.05
C TYR A 329 -5.90 -2.92 4.13
N ALA A 330 -6.72 -3.43 3.21
CA ALA A 330 -6.97 -4.86 3.07
C ALA A 330 -5.88 -5.59 2.27
N PHE A 331 -5.02 -4.87 1.56
CA PHE A 331 -4.00 -5.44 0.65
C PHE A 331 -3.12 -6.53 1.28
N PRO A 332 -2.68 -6.46 2.56
CA PRO A 332 -1.91 -7.55 3.15
C PRO A 332 -2.55 -8.94 3.02
N GLY A 333 -3.89 -9.01 3.01
CA GLY A 333 -4.65 -10.25 2.85
C GLY A 333 -4.82 -10.72 1.39
N MET A 334 -4.35 -9.94 0.40
CA MET A 334 -4.53 -10.30 -1.02
C MET A 334 -3.85 -11.61 -1.41
N GLY A 335 -2.79 -12.02 -0.70
CA GLY A 335 -2.19 -13.34 -0.92
C GLY A 335 -3.17 -14.50 -0.74
N PHE A 336 -4.12 -14.37 0.19
CA PHE A 336 -5.19 -15.34 0.39
C PHE A 336 -6.20 -15.33 -0.77
N VAL A 337 -6.51 -14.14 -1.26
CA VAL A 337 -7.43 -13.97 -2.40
C VAL A 337 -6.83 -14.53 -3.68
N MET A 338 -5.52 -14.31 -3.90
CA MET A 338 -4.84 -14.89 -5.07
C MET A 338 -4.80 -16.41 -5.01
N LEU A 339 -4.64 -17.00 -3.84
CA LEU A 339 -4.74 -18.45 -3.67
C LEU A 339 -6.16 -18.96 -3.94
N TRP A 340 -7.18 -18.25 -3.45
CA TRP A 340 -8.58 -18.53 -3.71
C TRP A 340 -8.90 -18.53 -5.22
N TYR A 341 -8.45 -17.51 -5.93
CA TYR A 341 -8.64 -17.42 -7.38
C TYR A 341 -7.84 -18.47 -8.15
N ALA A 342 -6.63 -18.80 -7.70
CA ALA A 342 -5.82 -19.82 -8.34
C ALA A 342 -6.46 -21.21 -8.29
N VAL A 343 -7.01 -21.62 -7.14
CA VAL A 343 -7.73 -22.90 -7.02
C VAL A 343 -9.06 -22.86 -7.78
N GLY A 344 -9.76 -21.72 -7.77
CA GLY A 344 -10.99 -21.53 -8.51
C GLY A 344 -10.80 -21.67 -10.02
N PHE A 345 -9.78 -21.02 -10.54
CA PHE A 345 -9.44 -21.11 -11.95
C PHE A 345 -9.00 -22.53 -12.34
N ALA A 346 -8.21 -23.19 -11.49
CA ALA A 346 -7.82 -24.59 -11.70
C ALA A 346 -9.06 -25.46 -11.88
N GLN A 347 -10.06 -25.32 -11.00
CA GLN A 347 -11.31 -26.08 -11.03
C GLN A 347 -12.14 -25.80 -12.28
N LEU A 348 -12.29 -24.52 -12.64
CA LEU A 348 -13.05 -24.14 -13.84
C LEU A 348 -12.41 -24.72 -15.12
N VAL A 349 -11.09 -24.71 -15.21
CA VAL A 349 -10.34 -25.25 -16.34
C VAL A 349 -10.41 -26.78 -16.38
N GLU A 350 -10.46 -27.46 -15.23
CA GLU A 350 -10.61 -28.92 -15.13
C GLU A 350 -12.00 -29.40 -15.49
N ASN A 351 -13.03 -28.71 -15.01
CA ASN A 351 -14.42 -29.02 -15.31
C ASN A 351 -14.81 -28.72 -16.77
N ALA A 352 -14.05 -27.85 -17.43
CA ALA A 352 -14.33 -27.44 -18.79
C ALA A 352 -13.99 -28.52 -19.81
N GLY A 353 -14.88 -28.81 -20.72
CA GLY A 353 -14.61 -29.63 -21.91
C GLY A 353 -13.51 -29.01 -22.81
N GLU A 354 -12.83 -29.82 -23.62
CA GLU A 354 -11.66 -29.41 -24.41
C GLU A 354 -11.89 -28.12 -25.24
N LYS A 355 -13.09 -27.96 -25.83
CA LYS A 355 -13.44 -26.75 -26.60
C LYS A 355 -13.63 -25.52 -25.71
N SER A 356 -14.34 -25.64 -24.60
CA SER A 356 -14.64 -24.52 -23.68
C SER A 356 -13.45 -24.12 -22.83
N ARG A 357 -12.50 -25.02 -22.56
CA ARG A 357 -11.27 -24.76 -21.81
C ARG A 357 -10.45 -23.58 -22.36
N LYS A 358 -10.30 -23.54 -23.69
CA LYS A 358 -9.57 -22.45 -24.35
C LYS A 358 -10.23 -21.10 -24.14
N TRP A 359 -11.55 -21.06 -24.16
CA TRP A 359 -12.33 -19.84 -23.93
C TRP A 359 -12.27 -19.38 -22.48
N TRP A 360 -12.31 -20.32 -21.53
CA TRP A 360 -12.08 -20.00 -20.11
C TRP A 360 -10.72 -19.38 -19.87
N ILE A 361 -9.66 -19.98 -20.43
CA ILE A 361 -8.30 -19.45 -20.30
C ILE A 361 -8.19 -18.07 -20.98
N ALA A 362 -8.62 -17.93 -22.21
CA ALA A 362 -8.52 -16.69 -22.97
C ALA A 362 -9.37 -15.57 -22.34
N GLY A 363 -10.59 -15.86 -21.93
CA GLY A 363 -11.49 -14.89 -21.30
C GLY A 363 -10.96 -14.40 -19.96
N THR A 364 -10.57 -15.32 -19.08
CA THR A 364 -10.04 -14.97 -17.76
C THR A 364 -8.74 -14.17 -17.84
N LEU A 365 -7.76 -14.68 -18.61
CA LEU A 365 -6.46 -14.00 -18.74
C LEU A 365 -6.55 -12.71 -19.55
N GLY A 366 -7.45 -12.68 -20.56
CA GLY A 366 -7.72 -11.47 -21.35
C GLY A 366 -8.33 -10.35 -20.48
N THR A 367 -9.33 -10.67 -19.65
CA THR A 367 -9.95 -9.70 -18.73
C THR A 367 -8.95 -9.22 -17.68
N ALA A 368 -8.25 -10.14 -17.01
CA ALA A 368 -7.24 -9.78 -16.02
C ALA A 368 -6.09 -8.95 -16.64
N GLY A 369 -5.63 -9.33 -17.83
CA GLY A 369 -4.61 -8.61 -18.58
C GLY A 369 -5.05 -7.21 -19.00
N LEU A 370 -6.32 -7.04 -19.42
CA LEU A 370 -6.86 -5.72 -19.73
C LEU A 370 -6.88 -4.81 -18.50
N CYS A 371 -7.41 -5.29 -17.38
CA CYS A 371 -7.43 -4.54 -16.12
C CYS A 371 -6.01 -4.16 -15.69
N PHE A 372 -5.08 -5.12 -15.79
CA PHE A 372 -3.66 -4.89 -15.48
C PHE A 372 -3.05 -3.79 -16.36
N VAL A 373 -3.20 -3.88 -17.69
CA VAL A 373 -2.58 -2.91 -18.60
C VAL A 373 -3.10 -1.50 -18.35
N LEU A 374 -4.41 -1.35 -18.15
CA LEU A 374 -5.01 -0.05 -17.87
C LEU A 374 -4.46 0.58 -16.58
N GLN A 375 -4.39 -0.20 -15.50
CA GLN A 375 -3.86 0.27 -14.24
C GLN A 375 -2.36 0.54 -14.31
N TYR A 376 -1.60 -0.41 -14.88
CA TYR A 376 -0.15 -0.29 -14.97
C TYR A 376 0.29 0.92 -15.80
N THR A 377 -0.40 1.20 -16.92
CA THR A 377 -0.10 2.38 -17.75
C THR A 377 -0.40 3.68 -17.01
N SER A 378 -1.46 3.72 -16.20
CA SER A 378 -1.77 4.87 -15.35
C SER A 378 -0.71 5.08 -14.28
N GLU A 379 -0.33 4.04 -13.55
CA GLU A 379 0.69 4.14 -12.49
C GLU A 379 2.06 4.51 -13.04
N ILE A 380 2.46 3.95 -14.18
CA ILE A 380 3.71 4.33 -14.85
C ILE A 380 3.67 5.78 -15.28
N HIS A 381 2.54 6.28 -15.79
CA HIS A 381 2.43 7.68 -16.17
C HIS A 381 2.62 8.63 -14.98
N LEU A 382 1.98 8.31 -13.84
CA LEU A 382 2.18 9.06 -12.59
C LEU A 382 3.63 8.97 -12.09
N GLU A 383 4.21 7.78 -12.13
CA GLU A 383 5.59 7.53 -11.67
C GLU A 383 6.64 8.31 -12.48
N TYR A 384 6.38 8.57 -13.76
CA TYR A 384 7.25 9.34 -14.65
C TYR A 384 6.76 10.78 -14.88
N ASP A 385 5.96 11.32 -13.96
CA ASP A 385 5.52 12.72 -13.98
C ASP A 385 6.72 13.67 -13.88
N GLN A 386 6.73 14.71 -14.72
CA GLN A 386 7.82 15.68 -14.81
C GLN A 386 7.67 16.87 -13.87
N GLY A 387 6.63 16.90 -13.07
CA GLY A 387 6.38 18.01 -12.13
C GLY A 387 7.48 18.18 -11.09
N LEU A 388 8.12 17.08 -10.68
CA LEU A 388 9.28 17.15 -9.79
C LEU A 388 10.43 17.90 -10.42
N GLU A 389 10.75 17.64 -11.68
CA GLU A 389 11.81 18.34 -12.41
C GLU A 389 11.51 19.84 -12.52
N THR A 390 10.25 20.21 -12.75
CA THR A 390 9.81 21.60 -12.75
C THR A 390 10.02 22.27 -11.39
N TYR A 391 9.66 21.59 -10.30
CA TYR A 391 9.89 22.07 -8.94
C TYR A 391 11.39 22.17 -8.62
N GLU A 392 12.18 21.14 -8.93
CA GLU A 392 13.63 21.13 -8.68
C GLU A 392 14.34 22.27 -9.43
N ASN A 393 14.00 22.51 -10.69
CA ASN A 393 14.53 23.64 -11.47
C ASN A 393 14.20 24.98 -10.84
N PHE A 394 12.97 25.17 -10.34
CA PHE A 394 12.60 26.38 -9.62
C PHE A 394 13.43 26.56 -8.35
N ILE A 395 13.57 25.52 -7.55
CA ILE A 395 14.37 25.58 -6.31
C ILE A 395 15.84 25.91 -6.61
N GLU A 396 16.42 25.31 -7.64
CA GLU A 396 17.83 25.52 -8.01
C GLU A 396 18.11 26.92 -8.57
N THR A 397 17.10 27.55 -9.23
CA THR A 397 17.31 28.86 -9.88
C THR A 397 16.88 30.02 -9.02
N GLU A 398 15.80 29.89 -8.22
CA GLU A 398 15.16 31.01 -7.55
C GLU A 398 15.30 30.97 -6.01
N VAL A 399 15.63 29.79 -5.41
CA VAL A 399 15.63 29.62 -3.95
C VAL A 399 17.03 29.46 -3.40
N THR A 400 17.36 30.19 -2.35
CA THR A 400 18.65 30.15 -1.65
C THR A 400 18.52 29.52 -0.25
N GLU A 401 19.64 29.19 0.39
CA GLU A 401 19.66 28.72 1.79
C GLU A 401 19.22 29.83 2.79
N ASN A 402 19.12 31.09 2.35
CA ASN A 402 18.64 32.21 3.16
C ASN A 402 17.13 32.46 3.01
N ASP A 403 16.45 31.65 2.21
CA ASP A 403 15.01 31.77 1.98
C ASP A 403 14.22 30.81 2.87
N ALA A 404 12.92 31.10 3.05
CA ALA A 404 11.98 30.22 3.72
C ALA A 404 10.86 29.77 2.76
N ILE A 405 10.49 28.51 2.84
CA ILE A 405 9.31 27.96 2.16
C ILE A 405 8.25 27.68 3.20
N ILE A 406 7.06 28.19 2.98
CA ILE A 406 5.91 28.01 3.88
C ILE A 406 4.74 27.35 3.15
N GLY A 407 3.90 26.62 3.87
CA GLY A 407 2.71 25.99 3.31
C GLY A 407 1.62 25.82 4.35
N PRO A 408 0.32 25.83 3.94
CA PRO A 408 -0.81 25.74 4.86
C PRO A 408 -1.09 24.32 5.34
N TYR A 409 -0.62 23.31 4.61
CA TYR A 409 -0.88 21.89 4.92
C TYR A 409 0.37 21.06 4.78
N THR A 410 0.45 19.96 5.54
CA THR A 410 1.54 18.99 5.41
C THR A 410 1.70 18.45 3.99
N HIS A 411 0.58 18.36 3.24
CA HIS A 411 0.58 17.91 1.84
C HIS A 411 1.24 18.91 0.88
N THR A 412 1.37 20.19 1.25
CA THR A 412 2.01 21.18 0.38
C THR A 412 3.51 21.27 0.57
N ILE A 413 4.01 20.81 1.71
CA ILE A 413 5.44 20.86 2.03
C ILE A 413 6.12 19.48 1.95
N PHE A 414 5.46 18.43 1.47
CA PHE A 414 6.07 17.11 1.39
C PHE A 414 7.27 17.06 0.42
N LEU A 415 7.33 18.00 -0.52
CA LEU A 415 8.46 18.15 -1.44
C LEU A 415 9.78 18.54 -0.74
N ASN A 416 9.72 18.92 0.55
CA ASN A 416 10.87 19.25 1.36
C ASN A 416 11.90 18.11 1.50
N VAL A 417 11.50 16.87 1.28
CA VAL A 417 12.41 15.70 1.34
C VAL A 417 13.50 15.73 0.28
N TYR A 418 13.27 16.44 -0.82
CA TYR A 418 14.23 16.59 -1.91
C TYR A 418 15.31 17.64 -1.57
N HIS A 419 14.95 18.68 -0.80
CA HIS A 419 15.82 19.80 -0.45
C HIS A 419 15.92 19.97 1.09
N PRO A 420 16.56 19.00 1.81
CA PRO A 420 16.54 18.98 3.28
C PRO A 420 17.36 20.09 3.94
N LYS A 421 18.07 20.90 3.19
CA LYS A 421 18.85 22.04 3.71
C LYS A 421 18.08 23.33 3.79
N LEU A 422 16.97 23.45 3.05
CA LEU A 422 16.11 24.63 3.06
C LEU A 422 15.26 24.68 4.33
N HIS A 423 14.78 25.87 4.67
CA HIS A 423 13.92 26.10 5.82
C HIS A 423 12.44 26.04 5.41
N TYR A 424 11.69 25.13 6.07
CA TYR A 424 10.27 24.93 5.81
C TYR A 424 9.43 25.25 7.04
N TYR A 425 8.32 25.95 6.83
CA TYR A 425 7.36 26.27 7.88
C TYR A 425 5.95 25.83 7.50
N LEU A 426 5.25 25.24 8.47
CA LEU A 426 3.85 24.88 8.34
C LEU A 426 2.97 25.91 9.01
N VAL A 427 2.08 26.52 8.23
CA VAL A 427 1.15 27.57 8.68
C VAL A 427 -0.07 26.94 9.35
N GLY A 428 -0.53 27.52 10.46
CA GLY A 428 -1.79 27.15 11.10
C GLY A 428 -1.78 25.86 11.90
N TYR A 429 -0.65 25.19 12.03
CA TYR A 429 -0.56 23.90 12.73
C TYR A 429 -0.03 24.05 14.15
N LYS A 430 -0.83 23.65 15.12
CA LYS A 430 -0.34 23.47 16.51
C LYS A 430 0.37 22.13 16.62
N LEU A 431 1.66 22.17 16.61
CA LEU A 431 2.57 21.07 16.42
C LEU A 431 2.69 20.11 17.58
N TYR A 432 2.50 18.81 17.32
CA TYR A 432 2.99 17.80 18.23
C TYR A 432 3.88 16.74 17.57
N SER A 433 3.86 16.57 16.26
CA SER A 433 4.71 15.58 15.58
C SER A 433 4.81 15.82 14.08
N LEU A 434 5.63 16.78 13.63
CA LEU A 434 5.98 16.81 12.22
C LEU A 434 6.95 15.67 11.90
N PRO A 435 6.63 14.84 10.90
CA PRO A 435 7.51 13.77 10.45
C PRO A 435 8.74 14.30 9.70
N PHE A 436 8.70 15.56 9.27
CA PHE A 436 9.75 16.17 8.47
C PHE A 436 10.81 16.81 9.34
N ALA A 437 12.08 16.43 9.10
CA ALA A 437 13.21 16.83 9.97
C ALA A 437 13.53 18.33 9.86
N ASN A 438 13.27 18.92 8.70
CA ASN A 438 13.60 20.30 8.33
C ASN A 438 12.38 21.24 8.33
N THR A 439 11.27 20.84 8.95
CA THR A 439 10.04 21.63 8.98
C THR A 439 9.68 22.03 10.39
N GLU A 440 9.36 23.32 10.57
CA GLU A 440 8.90 23.91 11.83
C GLU A 440 7.47 24.43 11.71
N ALA A 441 6.79 24.67 12.84
CA ALA A 441 5.52 25.36 12.83
C ALA A 441 5.76 26.87 12.72
N LEU A 442 5.03 27.51 11.82
CA LEU A 442 4.97 28.95 11.81
C LEU A 442 3.98 29.42 12.89
N MET A 443 4.52 29.97 13.97
CA MET A 443 3.72 30.49 15.09
C MET A 443 3.33 31.95 14.87
N GLU A 444 4.25 32.74 14.32
CA GLU A 444 4.09 34.14 13.98
C GLU A 444 4.87 34.48 12.71
N TYR A 445 4.35 35.30 11.86
CA TYR A 445 5.02 35.76 10.64
C TYR A 445 6.32 36.53 10.89
N SER A 446 6.50 37.11 12.09
CA SER A 446 7.75 37.72 12.53
C SER A 446 8.97 36.77 12.47
N GLN A 447 8.75 35.43 12.52
CA GLN A 447 9.80 34.42 12.34
C GLN A 447 10.43 34.46 10.94
N LEU A 448 9.70 35.00 9.96
CA LEU A 448 10.13 35.07 8.56
C LEU A 448 10.98 36.30 8.26
N ASN A 449 11.05 37.29 9.17
CA ASN A 449 11.78 38.55 8.97
C ASN A 449 13.30 38.40 8.79
N SER A 450 13.85 37.22 9.11
CA SER A 450 15.28 36.93 8.94
C SER A 450 15.65 36.36 7.58
N TYR A 451 14.66 36.01 6.75
CA TYR A 451 14.87 35.42 5.45
C TYR A 451 14.87 36.50 4.35
N GLU A 452 15.61 36.24 3.26
CA GLU A 452 15.71 37.15 2.12
C GLU A 452 14.44 37.11 1.28
N ASN A 453 13.95 35.90 0.99
CA ASN A 453 12.67 35.67 0.31
C ASN A 453 11.82 34.67 1.09
N VAL A 454 10.52 34.79 0.94
CA VAL A 454 9.54 33.87 1.50
C VAL A 454 8.64 33.34 0.38
N TRP A 455 8.68 32.02 0.23
CA TRP A 455 7.93 31.30 -0.78
C TRP A 455 6.75 30.57 -0.15
N TYR A 456 5.54 30.81 -0.65
CA TYR A 456 4.33 30.16 -0.17
C TYR A 456 3.88 29.11 -1.19
N ILE A 457 3.89 27.84 -0.81
CA ILE A 457 3.45 26.73 -1.65
C ILE A 457 2.08 26.23 -1.17
N CYS A 458 1.10 26.16 -2.08
CA CYS A 458 -0.22 25.60 -1.80
C CYS A 458 -0.77 24.82 -2.99
N PHE A 459 -1.90 24.13 -2.79
CA PHE A 459 -2.69 23.61 -3.89
C PHE A 459 -3.39 24.74 -4.63
N LYS A 460 -3.59 24.55 -5.93
CA LYS A 460 -4.35 25.49 -6.76
C LYS A 460 -5.77 25.67 -6.19
N GLY A 461 -6.17 26.89 -5.94
CA GLY A 461 -7.41 27.23 -5.24
C GLY A 461 -7.28 27.36 -3.72
N GLY A 462 -6.06 27.18 -3.17
CA GLY A 462 -5.73 27.39 -1.76
C GLY A 462 -4.84 28.62 -1.55
N GLU A 463 -5.14 29.71 -2.26
CA GLU A 463 -4.37 30.95 -2.19
C GLU A 463 -4.26 31.44 -0.74
N PRO A 464 -3.13 32.06 -0.36
CA PRO A 464 -2.97 32.67 0.94
C PRO A 464 -4.01 33.77 1.13
N ASP A 465 -4.59 33.93 2.32
CA ASP A 465 -5.41 35.06 2.62
C ASP A 465 -4.52 36.31 2.89
N PRO A 466 -4.33 37.20 1.92
CA PRO A 466 -3.38 38.27 2.03
C PRO A 466 -3.84 39.39 3.00
N MET A 467 -5.10 39.35 3.39
CA MET A 467 -5.66 40.43 4.25
C MET A 467 -5.33 40.19 5.72
N GLU A 468 -5.25 38.96 6.16
CA GLU A 468 -4.96 38.67 7.57
C GLU A 468 -3.47 38.76 7.90
N ASP A 469 -2.57 38.52 6.91
CA ASP A 469 -1.19 38.20 7.19
C ASP A 469 -0.15 39.33 6.94
N GLY A 470 -0.57 40.47 6.39
CA GLY A 470 0.35 41.61 6.20
C GLY A 470 1.33 41.48 5.04
N TYR A 471 1.09 40.52 4.09
CA TYR A 471 1.90 40.29 2.89
C TYR A 471 1.08 40.54 1.61
N ASN A 472 1.79 40.99 0.56
CA ASN A 472 1.37 40.87 -0.83
C ASN A 472 1.92 39.57 -1.38
N TYR A 473 1.29 39.00 -2.42
CA TYR A 473 1.76 37.80 -3.06
C TYR A 473 1.68 37.91 -4.57
N GLU A 474 2.66 37.32 -5.24
CA GLU A 474 2.74 37.22 -6.69
C GLU A 474 2.94 35.74 -7.07
N VAL A 475 2.26 35.27 -8.13
CA VAL A 475 2.41 33.91 -8.64
C VAL A 475 3.75 33.81 -9.35
N GLU A 476 4.62 32.94 -8.88
CA GLU A 476 5.91 32.66 -9.50
C GLU A 476 5.89 31.39 -10.34
N LEU A 477 5.23 30.33 -9.86
CA LEU A 477 5.16 29.07 -10.54
C LEU A 477 3.83 28.35 -10.32
N GLU A 478 3.24 27.82 -11.42
CA GLU A 478 2.18 26.82 -11.36
C GLU A 478 2.72 25.51 -11.97
N PHE A 479 2.51 24.38 -11.30
CA PHE A 479 2.94 23.08 -11.84
C PHE A 479 2.03 21.95 -11.34
N HIS A 480 1.92 20.90 -12.16
CA HIS A 480 1.27 19.65 -11.78
C HIS A 480 2.34 18.65 -11.32
N TYR A 481 2.08 17.94 -10.22
CA TYR A 481 2.94 16.86 -9.76
C TYR A 481 2.10 15.71 -9.22
N MET A 482 2.18 14.57 -9.87
CA MET A 482 1.45 13.34 -9.57
C MET A 482 -0.08 13.53 -9.49
N TYR A 483 -0.61 13.78 -8.30
CA TYR A 483 -2.06 13.91 -8.04
C TYR A 483 -2.49 15.35 -7.77
N TYR A 484 -1.58 16.31 -7.80
CA TYR A 484 -1.81 17.64 -7.25
C TYR A 484 -1.37 18.74 -8.21
N ASP A 485 -2.21 19.79 -8.30
CA ASP A 485 -1.83 21.07 -8.91
C ASP A 485 -1.31 21.99 -7.82
N PHE A 486 -0.07 22.43 -7.97
CA PHE A 486 0.61 23.32 -7.03
C PHE A 486 0.74 24.73 -7.59
N VAL A 487 0.74 25.71 -6.68
CA VAL A 487 1.10 27.08 -6.96
C VAL A 487 2.11 27.55 -5.93
N ILE A 488 3.17 28.19 -6.39
CA ILE A 488 4.16 28.86 -5.56
C ILE A 488 4.00 30.36 -5.73
N TYR A 489 3.87 31.03 -4.60
CA TYR A 489 3.78 32.49 -4.53
C TYR A 489 5.03 33.04 -3.86
N ARG A 490 5.53 34.18 -4.34
CA ARG A 490 6.47 35.02 -3.60
C ARG A 490 5.71 35.92 -2.66
N LEU A 491 6.10 35.96 -1.39
CA LEU A 491 5.49 36.81 -0.39
C LEU A 491 6.36 38.05 -0.15
N GLU A 492 5.78 39.24 -0.29
CA GLU A 492 6.43 40.52 0.01
C GLU A 492 5.72 41.19 1.19
N PRO A 493 6.45 41.66 2.23
CA PRO A 493 5.84 42.38 3.32
C PRO A 493 5.09 43.62 2.80
N LYS A 494 3.86 43.86 3.25
CA LYS A 494 3.09 45.05 2.90
C LYS A 494 3.77 46.30 3.42
N THR A 495 4.02 47.25 2.55
CA THR A 495 4.49 48.55 2.94
C THR A 495 3.35 49.35 3.60
N ILE A 496 3.70 50.42 4.37
CA ILE A 496 2.69 51.34 4.96
C ILE A 496 1.81 51.99 3.88
N GLU A 497 2.34 52.15 2.66
CA GLU A 497 1.61 52.70 1.52
C GLU A 497 0.59 51.69 0.98
N ASP A 498 0.91 50.41 0.90
CA ASP A 498 -0.02 49.33 0.49
C ASP A 498 -1.19 49.22 1.46
N ALA A 499 -0.93 49.30 2.77
CA ALA A 499 -1.93 49.26 3.80
C ALA A 499 -2.88 50.47 3.75
N ARG A 500 -2.41 51.66 3.28
CA ARG A 500 -3.24 52.85 3.06
C ARG A 500 -4.08 52.75 1.78
N ALA A 501 -3.52 52.18 0.70
CA ALA A 501 -4.21 52.01 -0.58
C ALA A 501 -5.40 51.03 -0.47
N GLN A 502 -5.26 49.98 0.37
CA GLN A 502 -6.36 49.03 0.62
C GLN A 502 -7.52 49.61 1.43
N ARG A 503 -7.23 50.52 2.39
CA ARG A 503 -8.28 51.21 3.17
C ARG A 503 -9.05 52.30 2.36
N SER A 504 -8.55 52.65 1.20
CA SER A 504 -9.15 53.63 0.31
C SER A 504 -10.01 53.05 -0.82
N LYS A 505 -10.09 51.71 -0.97
CA LYS A 505 -11.00 51.07 -1.92
C LYS A 505 -12.43 51.05 -1.31
N PRO A 506 -13.43 51.64 -1.95
CA PRO A 506 -14.82 51.53 -1.48
C PRO A 506 -15.30 50.08 -1.60
N THR A 507 -15.91 49.59 -0.51
CA THR A 507 -16.61 48.30 -0.40
C THR A 507 -17.75 48.17 -1.41
#